data_c6130ed6575e2693d9ef200ac15e87f9
#
_entry.id   c6130ed6575e2693d9ef200ac15e87f9
#
_cell.length_a   1.000
_cell.length_b   1.000
_cell.length_c   1.000
_cell.angle_alpha   90.00
_cell.angle_beta   90.00
_cell.angle_gamma   90.00
#
_symmetry.space_group_name_H-M   'P 1'
#
loop_
_entity.id
_entity.type
_entity.pdbx_description
1 polymer ?
#
loop_
_entity_poly.entity_id
_entity_poly.type
_entity_poly.pdbx_seq_one_letter_code
_entity_poly.pdbx_strand_id
1 'polypeptide(L)'
;MTVRRPRDEQELAAALALRIEVFCGEQGVTFDGDRDGLDDEAVQLVALDDAGVVIGTCRLLIEPGGTARFARLCVLASARGAGVGGALLEAAEREARAAGARRIGMHAQTDALSLYRRAGFRPYGEPFEEEGIEHVGMEKDL
;
A
#
# COMPACT_ATOMS: atom_id res chain seq x y z
N MET A 1 -4.07 -11.06 -13.78
CA MET A 1 -3.82 -9.83 -12.98
C MET A 1 -2.51 -9.21 -13.39
N THR A 2 -2.49 -7.90 -13.56
CA THR A 2 -1.30 -7.13 -13.89
C THR A 2 -1.04 -6.11 -12.79
N VAL A 3 0.21 -6.00 -12.31
CA VAL A 3 0.60 -5.01 -11.31
C VAL A 3 1.70 -4.14 -11.90
N ARG A 4 1.48 -2.83 -11.91
CA ARG A 4 2.41 -1.85 -12.49
C ARG A 4 2.10 -0.44 -12.02
N ARG A 5 2.92 0.51 -12.43
CA ARG A 5 2.57 1.92 -12.25
C ARG A 5 1.36 2.28 -13.14
N PRO A 6 0.53 3.25 -12.73
CA PRO A 6 -0.56 3.71 -13.58
C PRO A 6 -0.02 4.21 -14.94
N ARG A 7 -0.73 3.87 -16.02
CA ARG A 7 -0.34 4.30 -17.37
C ARG A 7 -0.79 5.73 -17.68
N ASP A 8 -1.85 6.19 -17.03
CA ASP A 8 -2.47 7.47 -17.32
C ASP A 8 -3.22 8.02 -16.11
N GLU A 9 -3.79 9.20 -16.27
CA GLU A 9 -4.53 9.86 -15.18
C GLU A 9 -5.81 9.13 -14.82
N GLN A 10 -6.42 8.40 -15.75
CA GLN A 10 -7.63 7.64 -15.46
C GLN A 10 -7.36 6.48 -14.52
N GLU A 11 -6.26 5.76 -14.71
CA GLU A 11 -5.88 4.68 -13.81
C GLU A 11 -5.49 5.22 -12.44
N LEU A 12 -4.78 6.34 -12.39
CA LEU A 12 -4.46 6.99 -11.12
C LEU A 12 -5.72 7.45 -10.40
N ALA A 13 -6.65 8.06 -11.11
CA ALA A 13 -7.92 8.49 -10.53
C ALA A 13 -8.73 7.29 -9.99
N ALA A 14 -8.72 6.17 -10.71
CA ALA A 14 -9.37 4.94 -10.25
C ALA A 14 -8.73 4.40 -8.97
N ALA A 15 -7.42 4.45 -8.87
CA ALA A 15 -6.69 4.05 -7.65
C ALA A 15 -7.07 4.93 -6.46
N LEU A 16 -7.12 6.24 -6.65
CA LEU A 16 -7.51 7.18 -5.59
C LEU A 16 -8.97 7.01 -5.19
N ALA A 17 -9.86 6.74 -6.15
CA ALA A 17 -11.27 6.43 -5.87
C ALA A 17 -11.41 5.15 -5.06
N LEU A 18 -10.62 4.12 -5.36
CA LEU A 18 -10.61 2.88 -4.59
C LEU A 18 -10.17 3.12 -3.13
N ARG A 19 -9.18 3.97 -2.91
CA ARG A 19 -8.75 4.37 -1.56
C ARG A 19 -9.88 5.01 -0.79
N ILE A 20 -10.65 5.89 -1.41
CA ILE A 20 -11.81 6.53 -0.78
C ILE A 20 -12.85 5.46 -0.41
N GLU A 21 -13.15 4.56 -1.34
CA GLU A 21 -14.14 3.48 -1.09
C GLU A 21 -13.73 2.60 0.09
N VAL A 22 -12.46 2.18 0.15
CA VAL A 22 -11.98 1.27 1.19
C VAL A 22 -11.70 2.01 2.50
N PHE A 23 -10.88 3.03 2.49
CA PHE A 23 -10.46 3.68 3.73
C PHE A 23 -11.54 4.57 4.31
N CYS A 24 -12.19 5.37 3.49
CA CYS A 24 -13.25 6.26 3.96
C CYS A 24 -14.60 5.55 4.09
N GLY A 25 -14.97 4.76 3.09
CA GLY A 25 -16.27 4.07 3.05
C GLY A 25 -16.35 2.88 3.97
N GLU A 26 -15.37 1.97 3.95
CA GLU A 26 -15.41 0.75 4.77
C GLU A 26 -14.82 0.97 6.18
N GLN A 27 -13.71 1.70 6.28
CA GLN A 27 -12.94 1.83 7.53
C GLN A 27 -13.20 3.12 8.30
N GLY A 28 -13.92 4.05 7.72
CA GLY A 28 -14.27 5.29 8.40
C GLY A 28 -13.14 6.30 8.55
N VAL A 29 -12.05 6.16 7.79
CA VAL A 29 -10.96 7.14 7.75
C VAL A 29 -11.48 8.42 7.09
N THR A 30 -11.07 9.59 7.60
CA THR A 30 -11.46 10.86 6.98
C THR A 30 -10.75 11.04 5.64
N PHE A 31 -11.35 11.83 4.74
CA PHE A 31 -10.72 12.16 3.47
C PHE A 31 -9.34 12.80 3.68
N ASP A 32 -9.24 13.76 4.62
CA ASP A 32 -7.97 14.40 4.93
C ASP A 32 -6.96 13.43 5.55
N GLY A 33 -7.41 12.41 6.28
CA GLY A 33 -6.55 11.36 6.82
C GLY A 33 -5.95 10.48 5.73
N ASP A 34 -6.68 10.22 4.65
CA ASP A 34 -6.17 9.49 3.49
C ASP A 34 -5.26 10.37 2.61
N ARG A 35 -5.67 11.62 2.37
CA ARG A 35 -4.95 12.57 1.50
C ARG A 35 -4.01 13.43 2.33
N ASP A 36 -2.79 12.96 2.49
CA ASP A 36 -1.77 13.60 3.33
C ASP A 36 -0.83 14.55 2.57
N GLY A 37 -1.08 14.77 1.28
CA GLY A 37 -0.27 15.66 0.44
C GLY A 37 0.99 15.03 -0.12
N LEU A 38 1.22 13.74 0.11
CA LEU A 38 2.45 13.05 -0.34
C LEU A 38 2.26 12.25 -1.63
N ASP A 39 1.05 12.21 -2.19
CA ASP A 39 0.77 11.36 -3.35
C ASP A 39 1.56 11.74 -4.60
N ASP A 40 1.83 13.02 -4.81
CA ASP A 40 2.56 13.47 -6.00
C ASP A 40 4.04 13.03 -5.97
N GLU A 41 4.60 12.84 -4.78
CA GLU A 41 6.00 12.40 -4.61
C GLU A 41 6.12 10.88 -4.60
N ALA A 42 5.02 10.18 -4.43
CA ALA A 42 5.02 8.73 -4.24
C ALA A 42 5.05 7.98 -5.56
N VAL A 43 5.64 6.79 -5.53
CA VAL A 43 5.41 5.77 -6.56
C VAL A 43 4.06 5.16 -6.28
N GLN A 44 3.13 5.30 -7.22
CA GLN A 44 1.81 4.66 -7.15
C GLN A 44 1.85 3.35 -7.92
N LEU A 45 1.22 2.32 -7.38
CA LEU A 45 1.09 1.03 -8.06
C LEU A 45 -0.38 0.64 -8.13
N VAL A 46 -0.77 0.04 -9.23
CA VAL A 46 -2.14 -0.46 -9.43
C VAL A 46 -2.09 -1.94 -9.79
N ALA A 47 -3.07 -2.67 -9.31
CA ALA A 47 -3.36 -4.03 -9.75
C ALA A 47 -4.62 -3.98 -10.62
N LEU A 48 -4.54 -4.57 -11.81
CA LEU A 48 -5.64 -4.61 -12.76
C LEU A 48 -6.07 -6.05 -13.00
N ASP A 49 -7.36 -6.27 -13.12
CA ASP A 49 -7.88 -7.56 -13.54
C ASP A 49 -7.73 -7.75 -15.06
N ASP A 50 -8.19 -8.87 -15.59
CA ASP A 50 -8.06 -9.19 -17.01
C ASP A 50 -8.89 -8.25 -17.90
N ALA A 51 -9.87 -7.57 -17.34
CA ALA A 51 -10.67 -6.56 -18.05
C ALA A 51 -10.07 -5.14 -17.95
N GLY A 52 -8.93 -4.99 -17.26
CA GLY A 52 -8.29 -3.69 -17.09
C GLY A 52 -8.88 -2.82 -15.99
N VAL A 53 -9.69 -3.41 -15.11
CA VAL A 53 -10.27 -2.69 -13.96
C VAL A 53 -9.25 -2.64 -12.82
N VAL A 54 -9.08 -1.47 -12.20
CA VAL A 54 -8.23 -1.32 -11.02
C VAL A 54 -8.92 -1.99 -9.83
N ILE A 55 -8.31 -3.07 -9.33
CA ILE A 55 -8.83 -3.87 -8.23
C ILE A 55 -8.00 -3.74 -6.95
N GLY A 56 -6.86 -3.07 -7.01
CA GLY A 56 -6.01 -2.82 -5.85
C GLY A 56 -5.02 -1.72 -6.14
N THR A 57 -4.50 -1.12 -5.08
CA THR A 57 -3.48 -0.08 -5.19
C THR A 57 -2.64 0.00 -3.92
N CYS A 58 -1.46 0.56 -4.04
CA CYS A 58 -0.61 0.96 -2.92
C CYS A 58 0.28 2.12 -3.36
N ARG A 59 0.95 2.74 -2.40
CA ARG A 59 1.97 3.74 -2.71
C ARG A 59 3.26 3.45 -1.98
N LEU A 60 4.35 3.95 -2.53
CA LEU A 60 5.68 3.80 -1.98
C LEU A 60 6.39 5.16 -2.00
N LEU A 61 6.87 5.61 -0.85
CA LEU A 61 7.69 6.81 -0.73
C LEU A 61 9.14 6.39 -0.55
N ILE A 62 10.04 6.94 -1.36
CA ILE A 62 11.48 6.70 -1.21
C ILE A 62 12.05 7.86 -0.41
N GLU A 63 12.51 7.57 0.81
CA GLU A 63 13.07 8.58 1.69
C GLU A 63 14.58 8.67 1.52
N PRO A 64 15.18 9.84 1.75
CA PRO A 64 16.63 9.95 1.87
C PRO A 64 17.14 9.03 2.98
N GLY A 65 18.28 8.39 2.79
CA GLY A 65 18.86 7.49 3.80
C GLY A 65 18.58 6.02 3.58
N GLY A 66 17.87 5.65 2.51
CA GLY A 66 17.73 4.26 2.08
C GLY A 66 16.54 3.52 2.63
N THR A 67 15.54 4.22 3.16
CA THR A 67 14.28 3.62 3.61
C THR A 67 13.16 3.93 2.62
N ALA A 68 12.42 2.90 2.23
CA ALA A 68 11.18 3.05 1.48
C ALA A 68 9.99 2.90 2.43
N ARG A 69 8.98 3.75 2.26
CA ARG A 69 7.77 3.75 3.07
C ARG A 69 6.60 3.25 2.23
N PHE A 70 6.12 2.07 2.58
CA PHE A 70 4.95 1.45 1.96
C PHE A 70 3.69 1.89 2.70
N ALA A 71 2.64 2.27 1.95
CA ALA A 71 1.40 2.73 2.55
C ALA A 71 0.22 2.60 1.60
N ARG A 72 -0.97 2.79 2.12
CA ARG A 72 -2.22 2.88 1.36
C ARG A 72 -2.53 1.63 0.55
N LEU A 73 -2.18 0.46 1.07
CA LEU A 73 -2.56 -0.81 0.45
C LEU A 73 -4.06 -1.03 0.63
N CYS A 74 -4.76 -1.16 -0.46
CA CYS A 74 -6.17 -1.55 -0.42
C CYS A 74 -6.54 -2.38 -1.64
N VAL A 75 -7.51 -3.26 -1.45
CA VAL A 75 -8.00 -4.18 -2.46
C VAL A 75 -9.52 -4.07 -2.49
N LEU A 76 -10.08 -4.00 -3.69
CA LEU A 76 -11.53 -4.00 -3.90
C LEU A 76 -12.14 -5.21 -3.20
N ALA A 77 -13.24 -5.00 -2.48
CA ALA A 77 -13.83 -6.07 -1.65
C ALA A 77 -14.06 -7.37 -2.41
N SER A 78 -14.59 -7.28 -3.63
CA SER A 78 -14.87 -8.46 -4.47
C SER A 78 -13.62 -9.17 -5.00
N ALA A 79 -12.45 -8.54 -4.90
CA ALA A 79 -11.17 -9.11 -5.36
C ALA A 79 -10.29 -9.62 -4.22
N ARG A 80 -10.74 -9.55 -2.97
CA ARG A 80 -9.96 -10.01 -1.81
C ARG A 80 -9.87 -11.53 -1.79
N GLY A 81 -8.77 -12.03 -1.21
CA GLY A 81 -8.52 -13.46 -1.11
C GLY A 81 -7.90 -14.10 -2.35
N ALA A 82 -7.54 -13.31 -3.36
CA ALA A 82 -6.95 -13.78 -4.62
C ALA A 82 -5.47 -13.40 -4.79
N GLY A 83 -4.80 -12.95 -3.73
CA GLY A 83 -3.38 -12.64 -3.77
C GLY A 83 -3.03 -11.25 -4.29
N VAL A 84 -4.00 -10.34 -4.43
CA VAL A 84 -3.77 -8.99 -4.97
C VAL A 84 -2.86 -8.19 -4.05
N GLY A 85 -3.10 -8.21 -2.75
CA GLY A 85 -2.28 -7.49 -1.77
C GLY A 85 -0.83 -7.95 -1.78
N GLY A 86 -0.59 -9.26 -1.84
CA GLY A 86 0.75 -9.84 -1.93
C GLY A 86 1.47 -9.43 -3.21
N ALA A 87 0.77 -9.41 -4.34
CA ALA A 87 1.33 -9.00 -5.61
C ALA A 87 1.73 -7.52 -5.62
N LEU A 88 0.90 -6.66 -5.02
CA LEU A 88 1.22 -5.24 -4.87
C LEU A 88 2.45 -5.04 -3.97
N LEU A 89 2.53 -5.78 -2.87
CA LEU A 89 3.67 -5.70 -1.96
C LEU A 89 4.96 -6.14 -2.64
N GLU A 90 4.94 -7.24 -3.41
CA GLU A 90 6.10 -7.68 -4.19
C GLU A 90 6.55 -6.62 -5.20
N ALA A 91 5.61 -6.01 -5.90
CA ALA A 91 5.92 -4.94 -6.85
C ALA A 91 6.53 -3.73 -6.14
N ALA A 92 6.02 -3.36 -4.98
CA ALA A 92 6.59 -2.28 -4.18
C ALA A 92 8.02 -2.59 -3.72
N GLU A 93 8.30 -3.83 -3.33
CA GLU A 93 9.66 -4.24 -2.98
C GLU A 93 10.61 -4.13 -4.18
N ARG A 94 10.17 -4.51 -5.37
CA ARG A 94 10.98 -4.35 -6.59
C ARG A 94 11.29 -2.88 -6.88
N GLU A 95 10.28 -2.01 -6.74
CA GLU A 95 10.46 -0.56 -6.91
C GLU A 95 11.44 0.00 -5.87
N ALA A 96 11.32 -0.43 -4.62
CA ALA A 96 12.20 0.01 -3.55
C ALA A 96 13.65 -0.39 -3.83
N ARG A 97 13.88 -1.63 -4.23
CA ARG A 97 15.22 -2.11 -4.59
C ARG A 97 15.79 -1.36 -5.79
N ALA A 98 14.98 -1.14 -6.81
CA ALA A 98 15.41 -0.40 -8.00
C ALA A 98 15.79 1.06 -7.67
N ALA A 99 15.18 1.65 -6.65
CA ALA A 99 15.51 2.98 -6.17
C ALA A 99 16.70 3.01 -5.20
N GLY A 100 17.31 1.86 -4.92
CA GLY A 100 18.46 1.77 -4.01
C GLY A 100 18.11 1.74 -2.54
N ALA A 101 16.84 1.53 -2.18
CA ALA A 101 16.44 1.41 -0.78
C ALA A 101 17.03 0.12 -0.18
N ARG A 102 17.42 0.21 1.10
CA ARG A 102 17.98 -0.91 1.85
C ARG A 102 17.00 -1.50 2.84
N ARG A 103 15.91 -0.79 3.09
CA ARG A 103 14.85 -1.18 4.02
C ARG A 103 13.51 -0.69 3.52
N ILE A 104 12.47 -1.46 3.75
CA ILE A 104 11.08 -1.07 3.52
C ILE A 104 10.32 -1.18 4.84
N GLY A 105 9.56 -0.15 5.17
CA GLY A 105 8.78 -0.09 6.40
C GLY A 105 7.39 0.43 6.17
N MET A 106 6.52 0.19 7.14
CA MET A 106 5.13 0.62 7.08
C MET A 106 4.50 0.68 8.47
N HIS A 107 3.35 1.36 8.53
CA HIS A 107 2.41 1.22 9.65
C HIS A 107 1.31 0.26 9.20
N ALA A 108 1.36 -0.97 9.72
CA ALA A 108 0.43 -2.02 9.33
C ALA A 108 -0.76 -2.08 10.28
N GLN A 109 -1.96 -2.17 9.73
CA GLN A 109 -3.14 -2.47 10.53
C GLN A 109 -2.98 -3.86 11.13
N THR A 110 -3.28 -4.02 12.43
CA THR A 110 -3.02 -5.27 13.14
C THR A 110 -3.79 -6.46 12.60
N ASP A 111 -4.91 -6.25 11.92
CA ASP A 111 -5.66 -7.31 11.26
C ASP A 111 -5.04 -7.79 9.94
N ALA A 112 -4.02 -7.10 9.43
CA ALA A 112 -3.32 -7.45 8.20
C ALA A 112 -1.91 -8.03 8.41
N LEU A 113 -1.52 -8.29 9.65
CA LEU A 113 -0.14 -8.71 9.98
C LEU A 113 0.28 -10.01 9.29
N SER A 114 -0.64 -10.95 9.08
CA SER A 114 -0.29 -12.22 8.45
C SER A 114 0.23 -12.05 7.02
N LEU A 115 -0.32 -11.09 6.27
CA LEU A 115 0.15 -10.76 4.94
C LEU A 115 1.62 -10.33 4.96
N TYR A 116 1.96 -9.41 5.86
CA TYR A 116 3.31 -8.85 5.94
C TYR A 116 4.31 -9.85 6.51
N ARG A 117 3.91 -10.64 7.51
CA ARG A 117 4.76 -11.69 8.06
C ARG A 117 5.13 -12.74 7.01
N ARG A 118 4.16 -13.15 6.19
CA ARG A 118 4.43 -14.10 5.08
C ARG A 118 5.40 -13.52 4.06
N ALA A 119 5.42 -12.21 3.89
CA ALA A 119 6.36 -11.53 3.00
C ALA A 119 7.73 -11.27 3.64
N GLY A 120 7.95 -11.69 4.89
CA GLY A 120 9.24 -11.57 5.56
C GLY A 120 9.40 -10.32 6.42
N PHE A 121 8.34 -9.56 6.64
CA PHE A 121 8.37 -8.39 7.53
C PHE A 121 8.31 -8.81 8.99
N ARG A 122 8.95 -8.02 9.85
CA ARG A 122 8.93 -8.19 11.30
C ARG A 122 8.33 -6.96 11.96
N PRO A 123 7.54 -7.12 13.05
CA PRO A 123 7.05 -5.99 13.79
C PRO A 123 8.15 -5.31 14.61
N TYR A 124 8.00 -4.03 14.85
CA TYR A 124 8.84 -3.26 15.76
C TYR A 124 8.01 -2.24 16.52
N GLY A 125 8.45 -1.94 17.74
CA GLY A 125 7.77 -0.99 18.62
C GLY A 125 6.43 -1.53 19.14
N GLU A 126 5.75 -0.67 19.87
CA GLU A 126 4.46 -1.00 20.47
C GLU A 126 3.32 -0.71 19.51
N PRO A 127 2.19 -1.42 19.60
CA PRO A 127 0.98 -1.05 18.86
C PRO A 127 0.55 0.38 19.20
N PHE A 128 -0.02 1.06 18.20
CA PHE A 128 -0.50 2.44 18.34
C PHE A 128 -1.76 2.62 17.51
N GLU A 129 -2.50 3.68 17.80
CA GLU A 129 -3.69 4.04 17.05
C GLU A 129 -3.37 5.10 16.00
N GLU A 130 -3.85 4.89 14.78
CA GLU A 130 -3.74 5.83 13.68
C GLU A 130 -5.07 5.84 12.94
N GLU A 131 -5.67 7.00 12.79
CA GLU A 131 -7.01 7.15 12.21
C GLU A 131 -8.07 6.25 12.88
N GLY A 132 -7.98 6.07 14.21
CA GLY A 132 -8.92 5.25 14.97
C GLY A 132 -8.74 3.74 14.79
N ILE A 133 -7.68 3.29 14.14
CA ILE A 133 -7.41 1.89 13.84
C ILE A 133 -6.09 1.48 14.48
N GLU A 134 -6.05 0.32 15.13
CA GLU A 134 -4.80 -0.19 15.71
C GLU A 134 -3.81 -0.59 14.62
N HIS A 135 -2.59 -0.10 14.78
CA HIS A 135 -1.46 -0.36 13.88
C HIS A 135 -0.25 -0.82 14.66
N VAL A 136 0.69 -1.44 13.96
CA VAL A 136 2.03 -1.70 14.46
C VAL A 136 3.03 -1.44 13.34
N GLY A 137 4.20 -0.92 13.70
CA GLY A 137 5.29 -0.77 12.74
C GLY A 137 5.78 -2.13 12.27
N MET A 138 6.01 -2.27 10.97
CA MET A 138 6.64 -3.46 10.39
C MET A 138 7.73 -3.03 9.42
N GLU A 139 8.79 -3.82 9.36
CA GLU A 139 9.93 -3.53 8.49
C GLU A 139 10.57 -4.80 7.96
N LYS A 140 11.29 -4.64 6.85
CA LYS A 140 12.06 -5.71 6.20
C LYS A 140 13.30 -5.11 5.58
N ASP A 141 14.44 -5.78 5.76
CA ASP A 141 15.67 -5.43 5.05
C ASP A 141 15.59 -5.92 3.61
N LEU A 142 16.06 -5.11 2.69
CA LEU A 142 16.05 -5.40 1.25
C LEU A 142 17.41 -5.86 0.75
#